data_e577674a38d201e81759e22c6b9c9faa
#
_entry.id   e577674a38d201e81759e22c6b9c9faa
#
_cell.length_a   1.000
_cell.length_b   1.000
_cell.length_c   1.000
_cell.angle_alpha   90.00
_cell.angle_beta   90.00
_cell.angle_gamma   90.00
#
_symmetry.space_group_name_H-M   'P 1'
#
loop_
_entity.id
_entity.type
_entity.pdbx_description
1 polymer ?
#
loop_
_entity_poly.entity_id
_entity_poly.type
_entity_poly.pdbx_seq_one_letter_code
_entity_poly.pdbx_strand_id
1 'polypeptide(L)'
;MAKQIRDANGKVVAELLQEEDVTSNLDGKTLAVIGYASQGRGQSLCYRDSGINTILGLRKNGESWKQALEDGWEENETLFEIPEAVKKADMIVMVIADTAQPEVYKAQIEPNLSAGKTLVFSHGFNIHFRQIIPPKNVDVSMIAPKGPGRIVREQYESGFGVPALLAVQQDYTGKAWDNILALADALGATRPGVFKTTFKDEVESDLFGEQVDLCGGVVEMVKHAFETLVEAGYNPLLAYWECHHELHGLIAPLAYKYGNVGMLNSVSLTARKGALASGKRVMDQHVKENMKACLKDIQSGKFAKEWVEEYKQYGFKKM
;
A
#
# COMPACT_ATOMS: atom_id res chain seq x y z
N MET A 1 17.67 11.64 14.86
CA MET A 1 17.74 12.54 13.68
C MET A 1 17.54 11.70 12.44
N ALA A 2 16.62 12.10 11.56
CA ALA A 2 16.30 11.38 10.34
C ALA A 2 17.56 11.01 9.54
N LYS A 3 17.63 9.76 9.08
CA LYS A 3 18.73 9.25 8.26
C LYS A 3 18.63 9.81 6.85
N GLN A 4 19.61 10.59 6.43
CA GLN A 4 19.62 11.15 5.08
C GLN A 4 20.05 10.12 4.04
N ILE A 5 19.23 9.92 3.03
CA ILE A 5 19.55 9.12 1.83
C ILE A 5 20.09 10.08 0.77
N ARG A 6 21.26 9.76 0.23
CA ARG A 6 21.95 10.59 -0.77
C ARG A 6 22.12 9.85 -2.09
N ASP A 7 22.03 10.56 -3.20
CA ASP A 7 22.36 10.04 -4.52
C ASP A 7 23.89 9.89 -4.70
N ALA A 8 24.30 9.38 -5.87
CA ALA A 8 25.72 9.21 -6.21
C ALA A 8 26.52 10.52 -6.25
N ASN A 9 25.85 11.68 -6.33
CA ASN A 9 26.46 13.01 -6.34
C ASN A 9 26.47 13.64 -4.93
N GLY A 10 26.02 12.91 -3.91
CA GLY A 10 25.97 13.38 -2.52
C GLY A 10 24.77 14.27 -2.18
N LYS A 11 23.83 14.49 -3.12
CA LYS A 11 22.60 15.26 -2.88
C LYS A 11 21.65 14.45 -2.02
N VAL A 12 21.08 15.05 -0.97
CA VAL A 12 20.01 14.43 -0.19
C VAL A 12 18.78 14.29 -1.08
N VAL A 13 18.31 13.07 -1.26
CA VAL A 13 17.13 12.73 -2.07
C VAL A 13 15.95 12.29 -1.22
N ALA A 14 16.21 11.85 0.02
CA ALA A 14 15.17 11.48 0.98
C ALA A 14 15.70 11.58 2.42
N GLU A 15 14.77 11.68 3.36
CA GLU A 15 15.00 11.51 4.80
C GLU A 15 14.18 10.33 5.29
N LEU A 16 14.85 9.34 5.85
CA LEU A 16 14.23 8.15 6.42
C LEU A 16 14.09 8.34 7.92
N LEU A 17 12.87 8.28 8.43
CA LEU A 17 12.56 8.33 9.85
C LEU A 17 12.48 6.91 10.41
N GLN A 18 13.00 6.71 11.59
CA GLN A 18 13.03 5.42 12.31
C GLN A 18 12.48 5.57 13.73
N GLU A 19 12.49 4.48 14.52
CA GLU A 19 11.91 4.46 15.87
C GLU A 19 12.43 5.59 16.77
N GLU A 20 13.71 5.95 16.67
CA GLU A 20 14.31 7.03 17.45
C GLU A 20 13.84 8.45 17.07
N ASP A 21 13.14 8.60 15.95
CA ASP A 21 12.57 9.88 15.51
C ASP A 21 11.12 10.06 15.99
N VAL A 22 10.52 9.05 16.61
CA VAL A 22 9.16 9.08 17.15
C VAL A 22 9.19 9.80 18.51
N THR A 23 8.57 10.96 18.58
CA THR A 23 8.60 11.82 19.79
C THR A 23 7.25 11.91 20.49
N SER A 24 6.20 11.31 19.94
CA SER A 24 4.85 11.32 20.47
C SER A 24 4.30 9.90 20.56
N ASN A 25 3.24 9.73 21.35
CA ASN A 25 2.48 8.50 21.46
C ASN A 25 1.00 8.76 21.18
N LEU A 26 0.19 7.70 21.17
CA LEU A 26 -1.24 7.75 20.96
C LEU A 26 -2.03 7.41 22.24
N ASP A 27 -1.42 7.62 23.41
CA ASP A 27 -2.05 7.33 24.70
C ASP A 27 -3.37 8.08 24.87
N GLY A 28 -4.39 7.35 25.30
CA GLY A 28 -5.74 7.87 25.49
C GLY A 28 -6.53 8.11 24.21
N LYS A 29 -5.96 7.86 23.01
CA LYS A 29 -6.69 7.94 21.75
C LYS A 29 -7.30 6.59 21.38
N THR A 30 -8.47 6.64 20.78
CA THR A 30 -9.15 5.47 20.18
C THR A 30 -8.95 5.50 18.67
N LEU A 31 -8.47 4.39 18.11
CA LEU A 31 -8.28 4.17 16.68
C LEU A 31 -9.40 3.28 16.14
N ALA A 32 -10.20 3.75 15.18
CA ALA A 32 -11.13 2.92 14.44
C ALA A 32 -10.53 2.51 13.08
N VAL A 33 -10.49 1.22 12.79
CA VAL A 33 -10.12 0.70 11.47
C VAL A 33 -11.40 0.33 10.72
N ILE A 34 -11.63 0.99 9.58
CA ILE A 34 -12.83 0.80 8.76
C ILE A 34 -12.52 -0.11 7.58
N GLY A 35 -12.99 -1.36 7.70
CA GLY A 35 -12.68 -2.45 6.77
C GLY A 35 -11.76 -3.49 7.38
N TYR A 36 -11.93 -4.77 6.97
CA TYR A 36 -11.17 -5.92 7.51
C TYR A 36 -10.78 -6.91 6.42
N ALA A 37 -10.47 -6.40 5.22
CA ALA A 37 -9.79 -7.16 4.17
C ALA A 37 -8.27 -7.19 4.45
N SER A 38 -7.45 -7.51 3.47
CA SER A 38 -6.00 -7.70 3.63
C SER A 38 -5.32 -6.61 4.48
N GLN A 39 -5.43 -5.33 4.07
CA GLN A 39 -4.82 -4.21 4.81
C GLN A 39 -5.49 -4.00 6.17
N GLY A 40 -6.81 -4.00 6.23
CA GLY A 40 -7.54 -3.74 7.47
C GLY A 40 -7.24 -4.78 8.55
N ARG A 41 -7.22 -6.06 8.19
CA ARG A 41 -6.85 -7.14 9.10
C ARG A 41 -5.38 -7.02 9.53
N GLY A 42 -4.47 -6.88 8.58
CA GLY A 42 -3.05 -6.78 8.87
C GLY A 42 -2.73 -5.62 9.80
N GLN A 43 -3.17 -4.42 9.44
CA GLN A 43 -2.87 -3.21 10.21
C GLN A 43 -3.54 -3.20 11.59
N SER A 44 -4.84 -3.54 11.69
CA SER A 44 -5.55 -3.49 12.98
C SER A 44 -4.98 -4.46 14.01
N LEU A 45 -4.54 -5.64 13.58
CA LEU A 45 -3.85 -6.60 14.44
C LEU A 45 -2.50 -6.06 14.92
N CYS A 46 -1.73 -5.39 14.06
CA CYS A 46 -0.48 -4.74 14.46
C CYS A 46 -0.73 -3.64 15.48
N TYR A 47 -1.70 -2.75 15.25
CA TYR A 47 -2.06 -1.67 16.18
C TYR A 47 -2.50 -2.21 17.54
N ARG A 48 -3.36 -3.24 17.55
CA ARG A 48 -3.79 -3.91 18.79
C ARG A 48 -2.62 -4.48 19.58
N ASP A 49 -1.73 -5.21 18.90
CA ASP A 49 -0.57 -5.85 19.54
C ASP A 49 0.49 -4.83 19.98
N SER A 50 0.48 -3.62 19.42
CA SER A 50 1.30 -2.48 19.87
C SER A 50 0.65 -1.69 21.03
N GLY A 51 -0.48 -2.17 21.56
CA GLY A 51 -1.15 -1.55 22.73
C GLY A 51 -2.01 -0.33 22.39
N ILE A 52 -2.26 -0.03 21.12
CA ILE A 52 -3.19 1.04 20.72
C ILE A 52 -4.62 0.59 21.00
N ASN A 53 -5.41 1.46 21.66
CA ASN A 53 -6.83 1.23 21.84
C ASN A 53 -7.54 1.22 20.48
N THR A 54 -7.62 0.03 19.88
CA THR A 54 -8.08 -0.20 18.51
C THR A 54 -9.46 -0.84 18.51
N ILE A 55 -10.38 -0.28 17.71
CA ILE A 55 -11.70 -0.82 17.44
C ILE A 55 -11.91 -1.00 15.94
N LEU A 56 -12.82 -1.87 15.55
CA LEU A 56 -13.20 -2.09 14.16
C LEU A 56 -14.56 -1.48 13.85
N GLY A 57 -14.67 -0.87 12.67
CA GLY A 57 -15.93 -0.43 12.07
C GLY A 57 -16.26 -1.24 10.83
N LEU A 58 -17.23 -2.16 10.90
CA LEU A 58 -17.54 -3.09 9.83
C LEU A 58 -19.05 -3.14 9.54
N ARG A 59 -19.41 -3.74 8.41
CA ARG A 59 -20.81 -4.07 8.11
C ARG A 59 -21.23 -5.30 8.92
N LYS A 60 -22.23 -5.14 9.75
CA LYS A 60 -22.74 -6.23 10.60
C LYS A 60 -23.10 -7.48 9.80
N ASN A 61 -22.74 -8.64 10.32
CA ASN A 61 -22.98 -9.96 9.74
C ASN A 61 -22.34 -10.22 8.37
N GLY A 62 -21.42 -9.34 7.90
CA GLY A 62 -20.61 -9.58 6.70
C GLY A 62 -19.48 -10.60 6.94
N GLU A 63 -18.83 -11.06 5.88
CA GLU A 63 -17.68 -11.99 5.99
C GLU A 63 -16.55 -11.39 6.87
N SER A 64 -16.23 -10.09 6.67
CA SER A 64 -15.24 -9.40 7.50
C SER A 64 -15.63 -9.33 8.98
N TRP A 65 -16.94 -9.24 9.29
CA TRP A 65 -17.42 -9.28 10.66
C TRP A 65 -17.17 -10.63 11.32
N LYS A 66 -17.49 -11.73 10.61
CA LYS A 66 -17.23 -13.09 11.11
C LYS A 66 -15.74 -13.35 11.31
N GLN A 67 -14.91 -12.93 10.34
CA GLN A 67 -13.46 -13.07 10.45
C GLN A 67 -12.90 -12.27 11.64
N ALA A 68 -13.44 -11.09 11.90
CA ALA A 68 -13.03 -10.29 13.05
C ALA A 68 -13.35 -11.00 14.39
N LEU A 69 -14.53 -11.61 14.51
CA LEU A 69 -14.88 -12.41 15.70
C LEU A 69 -13.93 -13.61 15.90
N GLU A 70 -13.56 -14.30 14.80
CA GLU A 70 -12.59 -15.40 14.84
C GLU A 70 -11.20 -14.93 15.26
N ASP A 71 -10.80 -13.70 14.93
CA ASP A 71 -9.53 -13.07 15.32
C ASP A 71 -9.57 -12.46 16.74
N GLY A 72 -10.67 -12.67 17.49
CA GLY A 72 -10.81 -12.27 18.89
C GLY A 72 -11.24 -10.80 19.09
N TRP A 73 -11.89 -10.19 18.09
CA TRP A 73 -12.59 -8.91 18.30
C TRP A 73 -13.98 -9.17 18.88
N GLU A 74 -14.44 -8.32 19.80
CA GLU A 74 -15.65 -8.54 20.60
C GLU A 74 -16.76 -7.55 20.23
N GLU A 75 -17.94 -8.09 19.90
CA GLU A 75 -19.10 -7.28 19.51
C GLU A 75 -19.51 -6.34 20.64
N ASN A 76 -19.73 -5.05 20.32
CA ASN A 76 -20.03 -3.93 21.22
C ASN A 76 -18.90 -3.54 22.20
N GLU A 77 -17.72 -4.15 22.11
CA GLU A 77 -16.54 -3.77 22.89
C GLU A 77 -15.42 -3.24 21.99
N THR A 78 -14.99 -4.05 21.01
CA THR A 78 -13.95 -3.69 20.05
C THR A 78 -14.40 -3.83 18.58
N LEU A 79 -15.60 -4.36 18.33
CA LEU A 79 -16.20 -4.52 17.02
C LEU A 79 -17.58 -3.86 16.97
N PHE A 80 -17.72 -2.86 16.08
CA PHE A 80 -18.90 -2.02 15.94
C PHE A 80 -19.33 -1.92 14.47
N GLU A 81 -20.56 -1.43 14.25
CA GLU A 81 -20.91 -0.89 12.94
C GLU A 81 -20.17 0.42 12.68
N ILE A 82 -19.93 0.75 11.39
CA ILE A 82 -19.08 1.88 10.99
C ILE A 82 -19.46 3.20 11.67
N PRO A 83 -20.76 3.63 11.70
CA PRO A 83 -21.12 4.91 12.32
C PRO A 83 -20.76 4.99 13.81
N GLU A 84 -20.91 3.88 14.52
CA GLU A 84 -20.60 3.82 15.94
C GLU A 84 -19.10 3.84 16.20
N ALA A 85 -18.33 3.08 15.45
CA ALA A 85 -16.86 3.09 15.51
C ALA A 85 -16.31 4.52 15.25
N VAL A 86 -16.82 5.21 14.22
CA VAL A 86 -16.41 6.59 13.89
C VAL A 86 -16.74 7.57 15.02
N LYS A 87 -17.90 7.43 15.67
CA LYS A 87 -18.26 8.30 16.83
C LYS A 87 -17.29 8.13 17.98
N LYS A 88 -16.90 6.89 18.29
CA LYS A 88 -16.03 6.54 19.43
C LYS A 88 -14.55 6.92 19.19
N ALA A 89 -14.10 6.92 17.94
CA ALA A 89 -12.69 7.07 17.61
C ALA A 89 -12.23 8.52 17.52
N ASP A 90 -10.95 8.75 17.83
CA ASP A 90 -10.20 9.99 17.57
C ASP A 90 -9.55 9.94 16.19
N MET A 91 -9.11 8.76 15.76
CA MET A 91 -8.48 8.50 14.48
C MET A 91 -9.23 7.41 13.72
N ILE A 92 -9.45 7.59 12.44
CA ILE A 92 -10.24 6.69 11.59
C ILE A 92 -9.38 6.26 10.40
N VAL A 93 -8.97 4.99 10.36
CA VAL A 93 -8.18 4.39 9.27
C VAL A 93 -9.12 3.79 8.22
N MET A 94 -9.05 4.33 7.01
CA MET A 94 -9.89 3.97 5.86
C MET A 94 -9.18 2.90 5.03
N VAL A 95 -9.61 1.63 5.14
CA VAL A 95 -8.98 0.48 4.45
C VAL A 95 -10.00 -0.44 3.76
N ILE A 96 -11.13 0.10 3.38
CA ILE A 96 -12.06 -0.51 2.42
C ILE A 96 -11.63 -0.18 0.99
N ALA A 97 -12.15 -0.93 0.01
CA ALA A 97 -11.80 -0.72 -1.41
C ALA A 97 -12.05 0.74 -1.85
N ASP A 98 -11.12 1.33 -2.59
CA ASP A 98 -11.13 2.75 -2.97
C ASP A 98 -12.41 3.19 -3.66
N THR A 99 -12.94 2.36 -4.55
CA THR A 99 -14.19 2.64 -5.27
C THR A 99 -15.44 2.62 -4.39
N ALA A 100 -15.41 1.91 -3.26
CA ALA A 100 -16.50 1.86 -2.29
C ALA A 100 -16.39 2.96 -1.20
N GLN A 101 -15.19 3.50 -0.99
CA GLN A 101 -14.95 4.51 0.05
C GLN A 101 -15.84 5.75 -0.08
N PRO A 102 -16.06 6.37 -1.26
CA PRO A 102 -16.85 7.59 -1.35
C PRO A 102 -18.29 7.43 -0.86
N GLU A 103 -18.94 6.31 -1.18
CA GLU A 103 -20.30 6.02 -0.75
C GLU A 103 -20.35 5.79 0.77
N VAL A 104 -19.47 4.94 1.29
CA VAL A 104 -19.39 4.65 2.74
C VAL A 104 -19.02 5.90 3.53
N TYR A 105 -18.07 6.69 3.02
CA TYR A 105 -17.70 7.97 3.62
C TYR A 105 -18.91 8.90 3.76
N LYS A 106 -19.61 9.13 2.65
CA LYS A 106 -20.77 10.03 2.62
C LYS A 106 -21.92 9.59 3.53
N ALA A 107 -22.19 8.29 3.53
CA ALA A 107 -23.34 7.74 4.25
C ALA A 107 -23.07 7.49 5.74
N GLN A 108 -21.86 7.10 6.12
CA GLN A 108 -21.60 6.52 7.44
C GLN A 108 -20.47 7.19 8.21
N ILE A 109 -19.53 7.88 7.54
CA ILE A 109 -18.37 8.49 8.20
C ILE A 109 -18.55 9.99 8.35
N GLU A 110 -18.76 10.72 7.27
CA GLU A 110 -18.90 12.18 7.26
C GLU A 110 -19.93 12.70 8.29
N PRO A 111 -21.14 12.11 8.43
CA PRO A 111 -22.14 12.58 9.40
C PRO A 111 -21.74 12.36 10.87
N ASN A 112 -20.71 11.53 11.10
CA ASN A 112 -20.24 11.15 12.44
C ASN A 112 -18.86 11.71 12.77
N LEU A 113 -18.28 12.52 11.86
CA LEU A 113 -17.05 13.25 12.14
C LEU A 113 -17.31 14.45 13.04
N SER A 114 -16.41 14.66 13.98
CA SER A 114 -16.35 15.89 14.78
C SER A 114 -15.01 16.60 14.60
N ALA A 115 -14.95 17.87 14.96
CA ALA A 115 -13.73 18.66 14.88
C ALA A 115 -12.58 18.01 15.66
N GLY A 116 -11.39 18.00 15.08
CA GLY A 116 -10.18 17.46 15.69
C GLY A 116 -9.96 15.97 15.48
N LYS A 117 -10.90 15.23 14.87
CA LYS A 117 -10.65 13.84 14.46
C LYS A 117 -9.65 13.78 13.29
N THR A 118 -8.98 12.65 13.18
CA THR A 118 -8.03 12.37 12.08
C THR A 118 -8.57 11.29 11.14
N LEU A 119 -8.64 11.59 9.84
CA LEU A 119 -8.84 10.59 8.80
C LEU A 119 -7.48 10.11 8.31
N VAL A 120 -7.27 8.81 8.31
CA VAL A 120 -6.04 8.17 7.84
C VAL A 120 -6.36 7.25 6.67
N PHE A 121 -5.63 7.40 5.57
CA PHE A 121 -5.75 6.57 4.38
C PHE A 121 -4.51 5.69 4.22
N SER A 122 -4.66 4.47 3.71
CA SER A 122 -3.53 3.60 3.35
C SER A 122 -3.10 3.74 1.89
N HIS A 123 -3.94 4.35 1.08
CA HIS A 123 -3.67 4.81 -0.28
C HIS A 123 -4.45 6.10 -0.53
N GLY A 124 -3.82 7.07 -1.17
CA GLY A 124 -4.37 8.42 -1.27
C GLY A 124 -5.39 8.65 -2.40
N PHE A 125 -5.83 7.61 -3.11
CA PHE A 125 -6.67 7.68 -4.32
C PHE A 125 -7.85 8.65 -4.18
N ASN A 126 -8.67 8.46 -3.16
CA ASN A 126 -9.91 9.22 -2.99
C ASN A 126 -9.69 10.69 -2.64
N ILE A 127 -8.58 11.01 -1.98
CA ILE A 127 -8.19 12.40 -1.67
C ILE A 127 -7.56 13.07 -2.88
N HIS A 128 -6.61 12.40 -3.54
CA HIS A 128 -5.91 12.93 -4.71
C HIS A 128 -6.86 13.20 -5.88
N PHE A 129 -7.71 12.23 -6.23
CA PHE A 129 -8.70 12.37 -7.30
C PHE A 129 -10.03 13.00 -6.85
N ARG A 130 -10.07 13.59 -5.65
CA ARG A 130 -11.22 14.34 -5.11
C ARG A 130 -12.55 13.58 -5.10
N GLN A 131 -12.51 12.27 -4.92
CA GLN A 131 -13.71 11.46 -4.69
C GLN A 131 -14.25 11.67 -3.27
N ILE A 132 -13.36 11.99 -2.32
CA ILE A 132 -13.67 12.40 -0.95
C ILE A 132 -13.07 13.77 -0.69
N ILE A 133 -13.88 14.68 -0.15
CA ILE A 133 -13.47 16.02 0.26
C ILE A 133 -13.78 16.15 1.76
N PRO A 134 -12.79 15.91 2.63
CA PRO A 134 -12.99 16.02 4.08
C PRO A 134 -13.33 17.44 4.52
N PRO A 135 -14.07 17.61 5.63
CA PRO A 135 -14.33 18.93 6.21
C PRO A 135 -13.02 19.54 6.73
N LYS A 136 -12.94 20.89 6.74
CA LYS A 136 -11.72 21.63 7.10
C LYS A 136 -11.30 21.50 8.56
N ASN A 137 -12.15 21.00 9.41
CA ASN A 137 -11.95 20.88 10.86
C ASN A 137 -11.49 19.49 11.31
N VAL A 138 -10.91 18.68 10.43
CA VAL A 138 -10.31 17.38 10.74
C VAL A 138 -8.89 17.32 10.18
N ASP A 139 -8.06 16.44 10.73
CA ASP A 139 -6.78 16.10 10.12
C ASP A 139 -6.98 15.07 9.00
N VAL A 140 -6.13 15.12 7.97
CA VAL A 140 -6.12 14.15 6.88
C VAL A 140 -4.69 13.70 6.63
N SER A 141 -4.42 12.44 6.89
CA SER A 141 -3.09 11.84 6.83
C SER A 141 -3.11 10.51 6.07
N MET A 142 -1.93 10.03 5.72
CA MET A 142 -1.76 8.76 5.02
C MET A 142 -0.59 7.96 5.60
N ILE A 143 -0.82 6.66 5.79
CA ILE A 143 0.22 5.65 5.95
C ILE A 143 0.05 4.64 4.83
N ALA A 144 0.96 4.62 3.87
CA ALA A 144 0.96 3.68 2.75
C ALA A 144 2.08 2.64 2.92
N PRO A 145 1.81 1.49 3.57
CA PRO A 145 2.79 0.42 3.68
C PRO A 145 3.14 -0.13 2.30
N LYS A 146 4.43 -0.33 2.02
CA LYS A 146 4.88 -0.85 0.73
C LYS A 146 4.90 -2.39 0.74
N GLY A 147 3.70 -2.96 0.87
CA GLY A 147 3.44 -4.38 0.84
C GLY A 147 1.97 -4.73 1.11
N PRO A 148 1.50 -5.88 0.63
CA PRO A 148 0.16 -6.39 0.94
C PRO A 148 -0.06 -6.54 2.45
N GLY A 149 -1.29 -6.35 2.92
CA GLY A 149 -1.61 -6.36 4.35
C GLY A 149 -1.21 -7.64 5.08
N ARG A 150 -1.28 -8.80 4.41
CA ARG A 150 -0.75 -10.05 4.96
C ARG A 150 0.75 -9.96 5.26
N ILE A 151 1.53 -9.42 4.33
CA ILE A 151 2.99 -9.24 4.50
C ILE A 151 3.28 -8.20 5.59
N VAL A 152 2.47 -7.14 5.70
CA VAL A 152 2.58 -6.16 6.79
C VAL A 152 2.49 -6.89 8.14
N ARG A 153 1.51 -7.77 8.31
CA ARG A 153 1.34 -8.54 9.54
C ARG A 153 2.49 -9.53 9.79
N GLU A 154 2.86 -10.33 8.81
CA GLU A 154 3.95 -11.31 8.90
C GLU A 154 5.29 -10.64 9.25
N GLN A 155 5.60 -9.50 8.64
CA GLN A 155 6.82 -8.75 8.93
C GLN A 155 6.79 -8.08 10.31
N TYR A 156 5.63 -7.59 10.74
CA TYR A 156 5.46 -7.08 12.11
C TYR A 156 5.75 -8.17 13.14
N GLU A 157 5.17 -9.37 13.00
CA GLU A 157 5.37 -10.52 13.88
C GLU A 157 6.82 -11.02 13.89
N SER A 158 7.52 -10.89 12.77
CA SER A 158 8.96 -11.22 12.70
C SER A 158 9.86 -10.20 13.39
N GLY A 159 9.29 -9.06 13.85
CA GLY A 159 10.04 -7.98 14.48
C GLY A 159 10.70 -7.02 13.49
N PHE A 160 10.53 -7.20 12.16
CA PHE A 160 11.16 -6.35 11.16
C PHE A 160 10.24 -5.19 10.72
N GLY A 161 9.02 -5.47 10.31
CA GLY A 161 8.07 -4.48 9.77
C GLY A 161 8.20 -4.24 8.26
N VAL A 162 7.24 -3.52 7.69
CA VAL A 162 7.22 -3.11 6.28
C VAL A 162 7.41 -1.60 6.20
N PRO A 163 8.33 -1.08 5.36
CA PRO A 163 8.51 0.36 5.21
C PRO A 163 7.22 1.02 4.69
N ALA A 164 6.97 2.26 5.10
CA ALA A 164 5.77 2.99 4.69
C ALA A 164 6.09 4.42 4.22
N LEU A 165 5.22 4.94 3.36
CA LEU A 165 5.17 6.35 3.00
C LEU A 165 4.19 7.07 3.90
N LEU A 166 4.59 8.24 4.41
CA LEU A 166 3.75 9.09 5.26
C LEU A 166 3.47 10.41 4.58
N ALA A 167 2.22 10.86 4.64
CA ALA A 167 1.84 12.18 4.16
C ALA A 167 0.76 12.81 5.02
N VAL A 168 0.79 14.15 5.11
CA VAL A 168 -0.26 14.96 5.72
C VAL A 168 -0.83 15.89 4.64
N GLN A 169 -2.12 15.75 4.36
CA GLN A 169 -2.85 16.59 3.42
C GLN A 169 -3.49 17.79 4.12
N GLN A 170 -3.95 17.59 5.34
CA GLN A 170 -4.61 18.61 6.14
C GLN A 170 -4.23 18.44 7.61
N ASP A 171 -3.79 19.51 8.24
CA ASP A 171 -3.38 19.55 9.64
C ASP A 171 -4.20 20.65 10.37
N TYR A 172 -5.37 20.27 10.84
CA TYR A 172 -6.25 21.17 11.61
C TYR A 172 -5.80 21.31 13.05
N THR A 173 -5.33 20.20 13.64
CA THR A 173 -4.97 20.17 15.06
C THR A 173 -3.57 20.69 15.34
N GLY A 174 -2.71 20.83 14.33
CA GLY A 174 -1.28 21.09 14.46
C GLY A 174 -0.48 19.88 14.94
N LYS A 175 -1.10 18.67 14.98
CA LYS A 175 -0.51 17.41 15.47
C LYS A 175 -0.60 16.27 14.47
N ALA A 176 -1.08 16.54 13.26
CA ALA A 176 -1.30 15.47 12.27
C ALA A 176 -0.03 14.69 11.96
N TRP A 177 1.13 15.38 11.87
CA TRP A 177 2.40 14.73 11.61
C TRP A 177 2.86 13.82 12.77
N ASP A 178 2.79 14.32 13.99
CA ASP A 178 3.19 13.55 15.17
C ASP A 178 2.31 12.32 15.36
N ASN A 179 0.99 12.48 15.16
CA ASN A 179 0.02 11.38 15.26
C ASN A 179 0.27 10.31 14.20
N ILE A 180 0.55 10.70 12.94
CA ILE A 180 0.75 9.74 11.87
C ILE A 180 2.09 8.99 12.01
N LEU A 181 3.13 9.66 12.51
CA LEU A 181 4.41 9.03 12.79
C LEU A 181 4.31 8.02 13.95
N ALA A 182 3.61 8.37 15.04
CA ALA A 182 3.34 7.45 16.13
C ALA A 182 2.47 6.24 15.69
N LEU A 183 1.51 6.46 14.78
CA LEU A 183 0.71 5.35 14.23
C LEU A 183 1.54 4.45 13.30
N ALA A 184 2.49 5.00 12.55
CA ALA A 184 3.42 4.23 11.74
C ALA A 184 4.37 3.38 12.61
N ASP A 185 4.76 3.91 13.77
CA ASP A 185 5.55 3.16 14.74
C ASP A 185 4.76 1.97 15.30
N ALA A 186 3.52 2.19 15.71
CA ALA A 186 2.62 1.12 16.16
C ALA A 186 2.35 0.05 15.07
N LEU A 187 2.49 0.41 13.79
CA LEU A 187 2.45 -0.53 12.67
C LEU A 187 3.76 -1.32 12.50
N GLY A 188 4.82 -0.93 13.19
CA GLY A 188 6.17 -1.46 13.04
C GLY A 188 6.90 -0.94 11.79
N ALA A 189 6.33 0.07 11.10
CA ALA A 189 6.89 0.58 9.86
C ALA A 189 8.16 1.43 10.06
N THR A 190 8.36 2.00 11.24
CA THR A 190 9.56 2.77 11.61
C THR A 190 10.80 1.90 11.79
N ARG A 191 10.65 0.60 12.05
CA ARG A 191 11.77 -0.36 12.17
C ARG A 191 12.63 -0.41 10.90
N PRO A 192 12.07 -0.71 9.71
CA PRO A 192 12.80 -0.56 8.45
C PRO A 192 12.92 0.91 8.04
N GLY A 193 11.99 1.77 8.44
CA GLY A 193 11.96 3.19 8.21
C GLY A 193 10.78 3.68 7.39
N VAL A 194 10.37 4.92 7.65
CA VAL A 194 9.29 5.61 6.95
C VAL A 194 9.81 6.83 6.22
N PHE A 195 9.16 7.18 5.11
CA PHE A 195 9.56 8.26 4.23
C PHE A 195 8.43 9.26 4.04
N LYS A 196 8.74 10.55 4.22
CA LYS A 196 7.80 11.65 4.05
C LYS A 196 7.55 11.95 2.57
N THR A 197 6.26 11.95 2.16
CA THR A 197 5.85 12.20 0.78
C THR A 197 4.59 13.09 0.72
N THR A 198 3.94 13.14 -0.42
CA THR A 198 2.64 13.79 -0.64
C THR A 198 1.60 12.75 -1.08
N PHE A 199 0.31 13.04 -0.89
CA PHE A 199 -0.76 12.20 -1.44
C PHE A 199 -0.65 12.02 -2.95
N LYS A 200 -0.26 13.07 -3.66
CA LYS A 200 -0.05 13.05 -5.10
C LYS A 200 1.06 12.07 -5.49
N ASP A 201 2.24 12.24 -4.91
CA ASP A 201 3.42 11.47 -5.31
C ASP A 201 3.25 9.98 -4.96
N GLU A 202 2.62 9.68 -3.81
CA GLU A 202 2.30 8.31 -3.44
C GLU A 202 1.34 7.68 -4.44
N VAL A 203 0.18 8.30 -4.69
CA VAL A 203 -0.86 7.75 -5.57
C VAL A 203 -0.37 7.55 -6.99
N GLU A 204 0.30 8.54 -7.57
CA GLU A 204 0.77 8.47 -8.95
C GLU A 204 1.87 7.41 -9.11
N SER A 205 2.79 7.30 -8.15
CA SER A 205 3.88 6.32 -8.21
C SER A 205 3.42 4.90 -7.86
N ASP A 206 2.50 4.74 -6.94
CA ASP A 206 1.95 3.44 -6.53
C ASP A 206 1.13 2.81 -7.68
N LEU A 207 0.15 3.55 -8.21
CA LEU A 207 -0.62 3.12 -9.38
C LEU A 207 0.27 2.83 -10.60
N PHE A 208 1.32 3.62 -10.81
CA PHE A 208 2.27 3.38 -11.89
C PHE A 208 3.02 2.06 -11.67
N GLY A 209 3.58 1.85 -10.48
CA GLY A 209 4.32 0.63 -10.15
C GLY A 209 3.45 -0.62 -10.30
N GLU A 210 2.20 -0.58 -9.79
CA GLU A 210 1.27 -1.70 -9.90
C GLU A 210 0.93 -2.05 -11.36
N GLN A 211 0.70 -1.04 -12.20
CA GLN A 211 0.28 -1.25 -13.59
C GLN A 211 1.43 -1.69 -14.50
N VAL A 212 2.61 -1.08 -14.38
CA VAL A 212 3.68 -1.27 -15.38
C VAL A 212 4.78 -2.23 -14.95
N ASP A 213 4.89 -2.54 -13.65
CA ASP A 213 5.97 -3.35 -13.11
C ASP A 213 5.47 -4.45 -12.18
N LEU A 214 4.95 -4.10 -11.00
CA LEU A 214 4.73 -5.03 -9.89
C LEU A 214 3.67 -6.10 -10.17
N CYS A 215 2.54 -5.73 -10.77
CA CYS A 215 1.40 -6.61 -10.99
C CYS A 215 1.12 -6.78 -12.50
N GLY A 216 0.95 -5.69 -13.25
CA GLY A 216 0.60 -5.74 -14.65
C GLY A 216 1.77 -6.21 -15.53
N GLY A 217 2.84 -5.43 -15.56
CA GLY A 217 3.96 -5.66 -16.48
C GLY A 217 4.69 -6.98 -16.27
N VAL A 218 4.98 -7.36 -15.02
CA VAL A 218 5.67 -8.63 -14.73
C VAL A 218 4.83 -9.85 -15.13
N VAL A 219 3.52 -9.79 -14.90
CA VAL A 219 2.61 -10.90 -15.27
C VAL A 219 2.57 -11.10 -16.78
N GLU A 220 2.40 -10.04 -17.56
CA GLU A 220 2.40 -10.12 -19.02
C GLU A 220 3.78 -10.51 -19.57
N MET A 221 4.89 -10.01 -19.01
CA MET A 221 6.24 -10.40 -19.40
C MET A 221 6.47 -11.91 -19.21
N VAL A 222 6.09 -12.46 -18.05
CA VAL A 222 6.22 -13.89 -17.74
C VAL A 222 5.36 -14.72 -18.68
N LYS A 223 4.12 -14.30 -18.92
CA LYS A 223 3.19 -14.96 -19.84
C LYS A 223 3.77 -15.04 -21.27
N HIS A 224 4.23 -13.91 -21.80
CA HIS A 224 4.83 -13.88 -23.14
C HIS A 224 6.10 -14.72 -23.25
N ALA A 225 6.95 -14.73 -22.21
CA ALA A 225 8.13 -15.59 -22.18
C ALA A 225 7.74 -17.08 -22.19
N PHE A 226 6.76 -17.47 -21.38
CA PHE A 226 6.23 -18.82 -21.33
C PHE A 226 5.62 -19.25 -22.67
N GLU A 227 4.72 -18.43 -23.24
CA GLU A 227 4.06 -18.70 -24.53
C GLU A 227 5.10 -18.86 -25.65
N THR A 228 6.13 -18.01 -25.69
CA THR A 228 7.20 -18.09 -26.69
C THR A 228 7.92 -19.45 -26.67
N LEU A 229 8.21 -19.98 -25.48
CA LEU A 229 8.85 -21.30 -25.36
C LEU A 229 7.90 -22.42 -25.79
N VAL A 230 6.63 -22.39 -25.37
CA VAL A 230 5.64 -23.42 -25.71
C VAL A 230 5.37 -23.41 -27.22
N GLU A 231 5.20 -22.27 -27.85
CA GLU A 231 5.01 -22.13 -29.29
C GLU A 231 6.24 -22.64 -30.11
N ALA A 232 7.45 -22.53 -29.53
CA ALA A 232 8.66 -23.10 -30.10
C ALA A 232 8.79 -24.62 -29.87
N GLY A 233 7.81 -25.27 -29.23
CA GLY A 233 7.75 -26.72 -29.03
C GLY A 233 8.42 -27.22 -27.74
N TYR A 234 8.79 -26.33 -26.81
CA TYR A 234 9.33 -26.77 -25.53
C TYR A 234 8.21 -27.28 -24.60
N ASN A 235 8.58 -28.18 -23.68
CA ASN A 235 7.65 -28.73 -22.71
C ASN A 235 7.09 -27.62 -21.80
N PRO A 236 5.74 -27.51 -21.61
CA PRO A 236 5.15 -26.47 -20.76
C PRO A 236 5.64 -26.45 -19.31
N LEU A 237 5.96 -27.62 -18.72
CA LEU A 237 6.48 -27.69 -17.36
C LEU A 237 7.89 -27.08 -17.29
N LEU A 238 8.72 -27.34 -18.30
CA LEU A 238 10.04 -26.71 -18.43
C LEU A 238 9.88 -25.18 -18.58
N ALA A 239 9.01 -24.73 -19.49
CA ALA A 239 8.74 -23.31 -19.69
C ALA A 239 8.24 -22.62 -18.41
N TYR A 240 7.40 -23.28 -17.61
CA TYR A 240 6.94 -22.75 -16.32
C TYR A 240 8.10 -22.59 -15.33
N TRP A 241 9.00 -23.56 -15.23
CA TRP A 241 10.14 -23.45 -14.31
C TRP A 241 11.07 -22.32 -14.71
N GLU A 242 11.41 -22.22 -15.98
CA GLU A 242 12.35 -21.21 -16.50
C GLU A 242 11.78 -19.78 -16.43
N CYS A 243 10.49 -19.59 -16.76
CA CYS A 243 9.91 -18.25 -16.89
C CYS A 243 9.20 -17.76 -15.63
N HIS A 244 8.62 -18.65 -14.83
CA HIS A 244 7.81 -18.28 -13.67
C HIS A 244 8.51 -18.63 -12.36
N HIS A 245 8.82 -19.92 -12.16
CA HIS A 245 9.34 -20.41 -10.87
C HIS A 245 10.67 -19.75 -10.50
N GLU A 246 11.63 -19.75 -11.41
CA GLU A 246 12.95 -19.15 -11.13
C GLU A 246 12.87 -17.64 -10.90
N LEU A 247 12.07 -16.92 -11.69
CA LEU A 247 11.92 -15.48 -11.51
C LEU A 247 11.43 -15.14 -10.11
N HIS A 248 10.29 -15.72 -9.70
CA HIS A 248 9.63 -15.34 -8.44
C HIS A 248 10.27 -15.99 -7.21
N GLY A 249 10.71 -17.26 -7.34
CA GLY A 249 11.25 -18.02 -6.23
C GLY A 249 12.73 -17.78 -5.93
N LEU A 250 13.51 -17.39 -6.92
CA LEU A 250 14.98 -17.32 -6.82
C LEU A 250 15.55 -15.97 -7.20
N ILE A 251 15.26 -15.47 -8.39
CA ILE A 251 15.91 -14.27 -8.94
C ILE A 251 15.39 -12.99 -8.27
N ALA A 252 14.07 -12.84 -8.08
CA ALA A 252 13.52 -11.69 -7.39
C ALA A 252 13.98 -11.60 -5.91
N PRO A 253 14.00 -12.69 -5.12
CA PRO A 253 14.61 -12.68 -3.79
C PRO A 253 16.10 -12.29 -3.77
N LEU A 254 16.89 -12.73 -4.76
CA LEU A 254 18.29 -12.31 -4.88
C LEU A 254 18.41 -10.81 -5.19
N ALA A 255 17.57 -10.30 -6.10
CA ALA A 255 17.53 -8.88 -6.42
C ALA A 255 17.08 -8.04 -5.22
N TYR A 256 16.10 -8.50 -4.44
CA TYR A 256 15.67 -7.87 -3.20
C TYR A 256 16.81 -7.78 -2.17
N LYS A 257 17.54 -8.88 -1.99
CA LYS A 257 18.60 -8.98 -0.96
C LYS A 257 19.88 -8.23 -1.33
N TYR A 258 20.30 -8.29 -2.60
CA TYR A 258 21.61 -7.84 -3.04
C TYR A 258 21.57 -6.71 -4.09
N GLY A 259 20.38 -6.23 -4.45
CA GLY A 259 20.16 -5.31 -5.55
C GLY A 259 20.36 -5.98 -6.92
N ASN A 260 19.97 -5.30 -8.00
CA ASN A 260 20.07 -5.84 -9.35
C ASN A 260 21.51 -6.19 -9.77
N VAL A 261 22.49 -5.39 -9.36
CA VAL A 261 23.91 -5.65 -9.65
C VAL A 261 24.40 -6.88 -8.87
N GLY A 262 24.03 -7.00 -7.60
CA GLY A 262 24.37 -8.16 -6.77
C GLY A 262 23.73 -9.45 -7.31
N MET A 263 22.48 -9.39 -7.73
CA MET A 263 21.79 -10.50 -8.40
C MET A 263 22.54 -10.92 -9.68
N LEU A 264 22.87 -9.99 -10.58
CA LEU A 264 23.64 -10.28 -11.80
C LEU A 264 25.04 -10.85 -11.51
N ASN A 265 25.64 -10.51 -10.38
CA ASN A 265 26.91 -11.08 -9.94
C ASN A 265 26.77 -12.49 -9.34
N SER A 266 25.57 -12.89 -8.96
CA SER A 266 25.27 -14.19 -8.34
C SER A 266 24.87 -15.27 -9.36
N VAL A 267 24.63 -14.92 -10.61
CA VAL A 267 24.29 -15.86 -11.68
C VAL A 267 25.54 -16.24 -12.53
N SER A 268 25.42 -17.26 -13.38
CA SER A 268 26.50 -17.70 -14.25
C SER A 268 26.95 -16.59 -15.21
N LEU A 269 28.21 -16.66 -15.68
CA LEU A 269 28.72 -15.70 -16.67
C LEU A 269 27.91 -15.72 -17.96
N THR A 270 27.41 -16.89 -18.37
CA THR A 270 26.57 -17.07 -19.56
C THR A 270 25.22 -16.36 -19.36
N ALA A 271 24.55 -16.55 -18.20
CA ALA A 271 23.30 -15.87 -17.88
C ALA A 271 23.49 -14.36 -17.83
N ARG A 272 24.54 -13.88 -17.16
CA ARG A 272 24.87 -12.44 -17.11
C ARG A 272 25.10 -11.86 -18.51
N LYS A 273 25.87 -12.54 -19.34
CA LYS A 273 26.12 -12.10 -20.74
C LYS A 273 24.82 -12.02 -21.52
N GLY A 274 23.97 -13.03 -21.43
CA GLY A 274 22.65 -13.07 -22.05
C GLY A 274 21.76 -11.94 -21.58
N ALA A 275 21.64 -11.74 -20.27
CA ALA A 275 20.84 -10.67 -19.68
C ALA A 275 21.24 -9.27 -20.18
N LEU A 276 22.53 -8.96 -20.16
CA LEU A 276 23.05 -7.67 -20.63
C LEU A 276 22.89 -7.45 -22.14
N ALA A 277 22.93 -8.51 -22.92
CA ALA A 277 22.77 -8.43 -24.39
C ALA A 277 21.31 -8.34 -24.81
N SER A 278 20.42 -9.14 -24.19
CA SER A 278 19.02 -9.29 -24.62
C SER A 278 18.03 -8.41 -23.86
N GLY A 279 18.32 -8.05 -22.61
CA GLY A 279 17.41 -7.27 -21.78
C GLY A 279 16.95 -5.97 -22.43
N LYS A 280 17.88 -5.20 -23.02
CA LYS A 280 17.56 -3.94 -23.72
C LYS A 280 16.80 -4.13 -25.04
N ARG A 281 16.84 -5.33 -25.62
CA ARG A 281 16.09 -5.66 -26.83
C ARG A 281 14.65 -6.04 -26.50
N VAL A 282 14.44 -6.70 -25.36
CA VAL A 282 13.10 -7.08 -24.89
C VAL A 282 12.39 -5.86 -24.27
N MET A 283 13.09 -5.15 -23.37
CA MET A 283 12.61 -3.91 -22.76
C MET A 283 13.21 -2.70 -23.51
N ASP A 284 12.72 -2.47 -24.70
CA ASP A 284 13.20 -1.43 -25.60
C ASP A 284 12.58 -0.04 -25.36
N GLN A 285 12.86 0.90 -26.24
CA GLN A 285 12.35 2.27 -26.14
C GLN A 285 10.82 2.32 -26.32
N HIS A 286 10.21 1.44 -27.10
CA HIS A 286 8.77 1.37 -27.29
C HIS A 286 8.06 0.98 -25.99
N VAL A 287 8.58 -0.02 -25.26
CA VAL A 287 8.07 -0.39 -23.93
C VAL A 287 8.13 0.82 -22.97
N LYS A 288 9.25 1.55 -22.98
CA LYS A 288 9.38 2.76 -22.15
C LYS A 288 8.38 3.86 -22.53
N GLU A 289 8.04 4.00 -23.78
CA GLU A 289 7.02 4.96 -24.24
C GLU A 289 5.62 4.56 -23.78
N ASN A 290 5.29 3.27 -23.80
CA ASN A 290 4.06 2.75 -23.22
C ASN A 290 3.98 3.02 -21.71
N MET A 291 5.07 2.79 -20.96
CA MET A 291 5.12 3.15 -19.53
C MET A 291 4.85 4.64 -19.29
N LYS A 292 5.42 5.53 -20.11
CA LYS A 292 5.15 6.98 -20.03
C LYS A 292 3.68 7.31 -20.33
N ALA A 293 3.06 6.61 -21.27
CA ALA A 293 1.65 6.78 -21.58
C ALA A 293 0.75 6.35 -20.39
N CYS A 294 1.05 5.23 -19.76
CA CYS A 294 0.37 4.79 -18.53
C CYS A 294 0.50 5.84 -17.40
N LEU A 295 1.70 6.35 -17.17
CA LEU A 295 1.92 7.41 -16.18
C LEU A 295 1.09 8.66 -16.49
N LYS A 296 1.02 9.06 -17.76
CA LYS A 296 0.21 10.20 -18.18
C LYS A 296 -1.29 9.99 -17.96
N ASP A 297 -1.80 8.78 -18.21
CA ASP A 297 -3.19 8.44 -17.96
C ASP A 297 -3.53 8.47 -16.45
N ILE A 298 -2.59 8.06 -15.61
CA ILE A 298 -2.71 8.20 -14.14
C ILE A 298 -2.72 9.68 -13.75
N GLN A 299 -1.72 10.45 -14.15
CA GLN A 299 -1.56 11.86 -13.78
C GLN A 299 -2.70 12.76 -14.27
N SER A 300 -3.29 12.43 -15.40
CA SER A 300 -4.46 13.15 -15.93
C SER A 300 -5.78 12.80 -15.22
N GLY A 301 -5.78 11.76 -14.36
CA GLY A 301 -6.98 11.22 -13.74
C GLY A 301 -7.85 10.36 -14.66
N LYS A 302 -7.41 10.08 -15.89
CA LYS A 302 -8.14 9.26 -16.85
C LYS A 302 -8.37 7.86 -16.30
N PHE A 303 -7.31 7.19 -15.81
CA PHE A 303 -7.42 5.86 -15.18
C PHE A 303 -8.41 5.87 -14.02
N ALA A 304 -8.31 6.85 -13.12
CA ALA A 304 -9.19 6.93 -11.96
C ALA A 304 -10.66 7.10 -12.36
N LYS A 305 -10.94 7.93 -13.38
CA LYS A 305 -12.28 8.12 -13.92
C LYS A 305 -12.83 6.84 -14.51
N GLU A 306 -12.08 6.16 -15.36
CA GLU A 306 -12.48 4.91 -16.01
C GLU A 306 -12.76 3.83 -14.94
N TRP A 307 -11.91 3.69 -13.93
CA TRP A 307 -12.08 2.73 -12.85
C TRP A 307 -13.35 2.99 -12.01
N VAL A 308 -13.59 4.25 -11.62
CA VAL A 308 -14.78 4.65 -10.87
C VAL A 308 -16.06 4.43 -11.69
N GLU A 309 -16.04 4.74 -12.99
CA GLU A 309 -17.18 4.51 -13.89
C GLU A 309 -17.46 3.01 -14.07
N GLU A 310 -16.43 2.20 -14.27
CA GLU A 310 -16.56 0.74 -14.38
C GLU A 310 -17.15 0.13 -13.10
N TYR A 311 -16.65 0.55 -11.93
CA TYR A 311 -17.21 0.09 -10.66
C TYR A 311 -18.68 0.46 -10.48
N LYS A 312 -19.07 1.68 -10.83
CA LYS A 312 -20.49 2.12 -10.76
C LYS A 312 -21.40 1.28 -11.66
N GLN A 313 -20.90 0.83 -12.80
CA GLN A 313 -21.67 0.07 -13.77
C GLN A 313 -21.74 -1.44 -13.40
N TYR A 314 -20.68 -2.03 -12.94
CA TYR A 314 -20.55 -3.49 -12.81
C TYR A 314 -20.24 -3.97 -11.38
N GLY A 315 -19.91 -3.07 -10.46
CA GLY A 315 -19.34 -3.44 -9.16
C GLY A 315 -18.01 -4.20 -9.34
N PHE A 316 -17.77 -5.19 -8.49
CA PHE A 316 -16.59 -6.06 -8.62
C PHE A 316 -16.80 -7.27 -9.55
N LYS A 317 -17.90 -7.36 -10.27
CA LYS A 317 -18.26 -8.56 -11.08
C LYS A 317 -17.43 -8.72 -12.35
N LYS A 318 -16.72 -7.67 -12.77
CA LYS A 318 -15.92 -7.70 -14.00
C LYS A 318 -14.44 -8.05 -13.74
N MET A 319 -14.02 -8.08 -12.49
CA MET A 319 -12.73 -8.60 -12.05
C MET A 319 -12.83 -10.07 -11.69
#